data_d213b3164742bac1cd1a4a14fe7e33d3
#
_entry.id   d213b3164742bac1cd1a4a14fe7e33d3
#
_cell.length_a   1.000
_cell.length_b   1.000
_cell.length_c   1.000
_cell.angle_alpha   90.00
_cell.angle_beta   90.00
_cell.angle_gamma   90.00
#
_symmetry.space_group_name_H-M   'P 1'
#
loop_
_entity.id
_entity.type
_entity.pdbx_description
1 polymer ?
#
loop_
_entity_poly.entity_id
_entity_poly.type
_entity_poly.pdbx_seq_one_letter_code
_entity_poly.pdbx_strand_id
1 'polypeptide(L)'
;MTMNLPSLALMLPLLAFSAVRSADAFMHPPRISFPTKLQSSVSASSDRRPTPSRISETENFREAKELSQKFVTDYELLQQNGVEKKRVAIFGGGLSGLACAKYLSDAGHEPILYEARDLLGGKISAWQDEDGDYIETGLHIFFGAYPNIHNLFKELGIEDRLQWAPHRMTFAMQEFPGEFTTFDFPDGIPAPFNMAVAILANTRMLTLEEKIKMVPALLPMLIEGQSFIDAQDEKSVLEFMREYSMPERINEEIFIAMGKALDFIDPDKLSMSVILTAMNRFINEADGSQTAFLDGNPPDRFCEPIKEWVESKGGEVVCSSPVIDIQLDENDSTITGLKLANGTTISADYYVSAVPVDVFKRLIPTQWSTLPYFRQLDELKGIPVMNIQLWFDRKLNSIDGLCFSRSPLLSVYADMSNNCREYADDERSMLALVFAPCSLEAGSPINWIAKSDSEIVDATMEELERLFPMEIGQNVPTESRANLVKSSVVRTPRSVYAATPGRNKYRPSQQSPIENFIMAGDYASQKYLGSMEGAVLSGKLAAEVICDKTMGRTNKNGLKEVHSSVQAAELNERVPVGIAGRSPISFGGGQQGSFDNP
;
A
#
# COMPACT_ATOMS: atom_id res chain seq x y z
N MET A 1 -18.17 11.11 -12.12
CA MET A 1 -19.58 10.67 -11.90
C MET A 1 -20.25 11.66 -10.97
N THR A 2 -21.21 12.39 -11.43
CA THR A 2 -21.97 13.36 -10.63
C THR A 2 -22.94 12.59 -9.72
N MET A 3 -22.71 12.61 -8.41
CA MET A 3 -23.74 12.18 -7.45
C MET A 3 -25.03 12.97 -7.74
N ASN A 4 -26.13 12.26 -7.88
CA ASN A 4 -27.44 12.89 -8.05
C ASN A 4 -27.76 13.79 -6.84
N LEU A 5 -28.10 15.03 -7.06
CA LEU A 5 -28.53 16.00 -6.04
C LEU A 5 -29.48 15.45 -4.93
N PRO A 6 -30.34 14.43 -5.19
CA PRO A 6 -31.18 13.84 -4.14
C PRO A 6 -30.43 13.19 -2.99
N SER A 7 -29.22 12.66 -3.22
CA SER A 7 -28.46 11.98 -2.15
C SER A 7 -27.83 12.96 -1.15
N LEU A 8 -27.51 14.17 -1.60
CA LEU A 8 -26.97 15.24 -0.74
C LEU A 8 -28.06 15.83 0.18
N ALA A 9 -29.28 15.93 -0.34
CA ALA A 9 -30.42 16.46 0.42
C ALA A 9 -30.84 15.55 1.59
N LEU A 10 -30.47 14.27 1.55
CA LEU A 10 -30.74 13.30 2.63
C LEU A 10 -29.65 13.29 3.73
N MET A 11 -28.42 13.73 3.44
CA MET A 11 -27.36 13.81 4.46
C MET A 11 -27.54 14.98 5.43
N LEU A 12 -27.96 16.14 4.94
CA LEU A 12 -28.20 17.33 5.78
C LEU A 12 -29.30 17.14 6.85
N PRO A 13 -30.45 16.50 6.58
CA PRO A 13 -31.46 16.22 7.60
C PRO A 13 -31.04 15.19 8.64
N LEU A 14 -30.23 14.18 8.28
CA LEU A 14 -29.72 13.19 9.23
C LEU A 14 -28.74 13.79 10.25
N LEU A 15 -27.91 14.72 9.82
CA LEU A 15 -27.05 15.51 10.71
C LEU A 15 -27.86 16.45 11.63
N ALA A 16 -28.93 17.03 11.12
CA ALA A 16 -29.84 17.92 11.90
C ALA A 16 -30.76 17.14 12.87
N PHE A 17 -31.22 15.93 12.49
CA PHE A 17 -32.14 15.15 13.33
C PHE A 17 -31.45 14.54 14.56
N SER A 18 -30.13 14.24 14.50
CA SER A 18 -29.37 13.78 15.67
C SER A 18 -29.12 14.92 16.67
N ALA A 19 -28.97 16.15 16.21
CA ALA A 19 -28.76 17.32 17.05
C ALA A 19 -30.00 17.69 17.90
N VAL A 20 -31.20 17.42 17.39
CA VAL A 20 -32.47 17.76 18.11
C VAL A 20 -32.83 16.69 19.14
N ARG A 21 -32.43 15.42 18.99
CA ARG A 21 -32.72 14.39 20.00
C ARG A 21 -31.74 14.34 21.18
N SER A 22 -30.55 14.95 21.07
CA SER A 22 -29.59 14.95 22.19
C SER A 22 -29.84 16.01 23.24
N ALA A 23 -30.75 16.99 23.00
CA ALA A 23 -31.05 18.05 23.96
C ALA A 23 -31.98 17.62 25.12
N ASP A 24 -32.76 16.54 24.94
CA ASP A 24 -33.73 16.09 25.95
C ASP A 24 -33.27 14.93 26.86
N ALA A 25 -32.04 14.43 26.68
CA ALA A 25 -31.53 13.25 27.41
C ALA A 25 -30.55 13.57 28.56
N PHE A 26 -30.45 14.83 28.97
CA PHE A 26 -29.55 15.27 30.05
C PHE A 26 -30.20 15.30 31.43
N MET A 27 -31.00 14.29 31.77
CA MET A 27 -31.34 14.06 33.20
C MET A 27 -31.33 12.56 33.49
N HIS A 28 -30.27 12.15 34.19
CA HIS A 28 -29.94 10.81 34.69
C HIS A 28 -29.40 9.77 33.67
N PRO A 29 -28.09 9.52 33.67
CA PRO A 29 -27.57 8.37 32.93
C PRO A 29 -27.93 7.07 33.66
N PRO A 30 -28.55 6.06 33.02
CA PRO A 30 -28.60 4.74 33.59
C PRO A 30 -27.17 4.21 33.69
N ARG A 31 -26.78 3.70 34.87
CA ARG A 31 -25.58 2.90 35.04
C ARG A 31 -25.73 1.62 34.21
N ILE A 32 -25.24 1.64 32.98
CA ILE A 32 -25.05 0.44 32.20
C ILE A 32 -23.77 -0.17 32.72
N SER A 33 -23.87 -1.25 33.48
CA SER A 33 -22.77 -2.11 33.82
C SER A 33 -22.35 -2.83 32.52
N PHE A 34 -21.26 -2.39 31.94
CA PHE A 34 -20.62 -3.16 30.85
C PHE A 34 -20.07 -4.47 31.44
N PRO A 35 -20.28 -5.60 30.77
CA PRO A 35 -19.65 -6.83 31.17
C PRO A 35 -18.13 -6.68 30.99
N THR A 36 -17.41 -6.75 32.09
CA THR A 36 -15.95 -6.81 32.19
C THR A 36 -15.46 -8.20 31.79
N LYS A 37 -15.77 -8.63 30.59
CA LYS A 37 -15.13 -9.75 29.88
C LYS A 37 -15.64 -9.73 28.46
N LEU A 38 -14.88 -9.15 27.55
CA LEU A 38 -14.88 -9.62 26.19
C LEU A 38 -14.22 -11.00 26.20
N GLN A 39 -15.00 -12.04 26.50
CA GLN A 39 -14.66 -13.39 26.15
C GLN A 39 -15.00 -13.55 24.67
N SER A 40 -14.12 -13.15 23.80
CA SER A 40 -14.08 -13.71 22.46
C SER A 40 -13.04 -14.82 22.45
N SER A 41 -13.41 -16.00 22.89
CA SER A 41 -12.75 -17.21 22.42
C SER A 41 -13.10 -17.36 20.93
N VAL A 42 -12.44 -16.61 20.08
CA VAL A 42 -12.37 -16.97 18.67
C VAL A 42 -11.33 -18.09 18.63
N SER A 43 -11.80 -19.33 18.81
CA SER A 43 -11.01 -20.45 18.37
C SER A 43 -10.60 -20.20 16.92
N ALA A 44 -9.35 -20.49 16.58
CA ALA A 44 -8.83 -20.51 15.20
C ALA A 44 -9.57 -21.54 14.31
N SER A 45 -10.86 -21.77 14.55
CA SER A 45 -11.73 -22.68 13.84
C SER A 45 -12.31 -22.01 12.59
N SER A 46 -11.87 -22.48 11.45
CA SER A 46 -12.57 -22.73 10.19
C SER A 46 -13.70 -21.79 9.69
N ASP A 47 -14.05 -20.71 10.33
CA ASP A 47 -15.11 -19.81 9.88
C ASP A 47 -14.51 -18.71 8.98
N ARG A 48 -14.13 -19.14 7.74
CA ARG A 48 -13.73 -18.22 6.68
C ARG A 48 -14.92 -17.34 6.34
N ARG A 49 -14.83 -16.06 6.65
CA ARG A 49 -15.78 -15.11 6.08
C ARG A 49 -15.49 -15.01 4.58
N PRO A 50 -16.49 -15.24 3.73
CA PRO A 50 -16.30 -15.08 2.29
C PRO A 50 -15.95 -13.64 1.96
N THR A 51 -15.28 -13.44 0.83
CA THR A 51 -15.03 -12.09 0.30
C THR A 51 -16.36 -11.33 0.25
N PRO A 52 -16.43 -10.11 0.82
CA PRO A 52 -17.66 -9.31 0.84
C PRO A 52 -18.21 -9.13 -0.57
N SER A 53 -19.46 -9.58 -0.81
CA SER A 53 -20.06 -9.59 -2.16
C SER A 53 -20.13 -8.20 -2.79
N ARG A 54 -20.32 -7.16 -1.97
CA ARG A 54 -20.45 -5.77 -2.43
C ARG A 54 -19.16 -5.18 -3.03
N ILE A 55 -17.99 -5.76 -2.75
CA ILE A 55 -16.73 -5.34 -3.39
C ILE A 55 -16.84 -5.48 -4.91
N SER A 56 -17.39 -6.58 -5.40
CA SER A 56 -17.56 -6.84 -6.84
C SER A 56 -18.64 -5.98 -7.53
N GLU A 57 -19.42 -5.24 -6.76
CA GLU A 57 -20.48 -4.35 -7.27
C GLU A 57 -19.98 -2.92 -7.52
N THR A 58 -18.77 -2.57 -7.03
CA THR A 58 -18.20 -1.22 -7.15
C THR A 58 -17.83 -0.88 -8.60
N GLU A 59 -17.86 0.40 -8.94
CA GLU A 59 -17.42 0.88 -10.26
C GLU A 59 -15.95 0.58 -10.51
N ASN A 60 -15.10 0.82 -9.49
CA ASN A 60 -13.68 0.54 -9.60
C ASN A 60 -13.38 -0.95 -9.85
N PHE A 61 -14.17 -1.87 -9.30
CA PHE A 61 -14.04 -3.30 -9.60
C PHE A 61 -14.47 -3.62 -11.05
N ARG A 62 -15.53 -2.98 -11.55
CA ARG A 62 -15.94 -3.13 -12.96
C ARG A 62 -14.85 -2.65 -13.90
N GLU A 63 -14.27 -1.47 -13.67
CA GLU A 63 -13.14 -0.94 -14.45
C GLU A 63 -11.93 -1.90 -14.40
N ALA A 64 -11.59 -2.42 -13.21
CA ALA A 64 -10.50 -3.38 -13.05
C ALA A 64 -10.73 -4.65 -13.87
N LYS A 65 -11.98 -5.15 -13.89
CA LYS A 65 -12.39 -6.31 -14.67
C LYS A 65 -12.39 -6.02 -16.18
N GLU A 66 -12.92 -4.87 -16.59
CA GLU A 66 -12.94 -4.45 -18.00
C GLU A 66 -11.53 -4.35 -18.57
N LEU A 67 -10.60 -3.74 -17.83
CA LEU A 67 -9.19 -3.69 -18.22
C LEU A 67 -8.58 -5.09 -18.35
N SER A 68 -8.91 -6.01 -17.43
CA SER A 68 -8.44 -7.41 -17.54
C SER A 68 -9.04 -8.12 -18.76
N GLN A 69 -10.31 -7.91 -19.05
CA GLN A 69 -10.98 -8.50 -20.21
C GLN A 69 -10.40 -7.99 -21.54
N LYS A 70 -9.92 -6.75 -21.57
CA LYS A 70 -9.22 -6.19 -22.75
C LYS A 70 -8.03 -7.06 -23.16
N PHE A 71 -7.23 -7.57 -22.23
CA PHE A 71 -6.07 -8.42 -22.56
C PHE A 71 -6.50 -9.74 -23.21
N VAL A 72 -7.58 -10.35 -22.74
CA VAL A 72 -8.14 -11.56 -23.36
C VAL A 72 -8.65 -11.26 -24.78
N THR A 73 -9.33 -10.14 -24.95
CA THR A 73 -9.78 -9.69 -26.28
C THR A 73 -8.59 -9.39 -27.20
N ASP A 74 -7.53 -8.79 -26.67
CA ASP A 74 -6.31 -8.52 -27.42
C ASP A 74 -5.64 -9.81 -27.88
N TYR A 75 -5.62 -10.87 -27.08
CA TYR A 75 -5.16 -12.20 -27.49
C TYR A 75 -5.96 -12.72 -28.70
N GLU A 76 -7.28 -12.65 -28.64
CA GLU A 76 -8.15 -13.10 -29.76
C GLU A 76 -7.86 -12.29 -31.03
N LEU A 77 -7.70 -10.96 -30.92
CA LEU A 77 -7.38 -10.08 -32.05
C LEU A 77 -5.98 -10.34 -32.62
N LEU A 78 -4.98 -10.60 -31.79
CA LEU A 78 -3.63 -11.00 -32.26
C LEU A 78 -3.72 -12.26 -33.12
N GLN A 79 -4.46 -13.28 -32.65
CA GLN A 79 -4.65 -14.54 -33.39
C GLN A 79 -5.38 -14.32 -34.73
N GLN A 80 -6.48 -13.54 -34.72
CA GLN A 80 -7.30 -13.28 -35.90
C GLN A 80 -6.55 -12.49 -36.97
N ASN A 81 -5.76 -11.49 -36.55
CA ASN A 81 -5.07 -10.59 -37.47
C ASN A 81 -3.65 -11.09 -37.85
N GLY A 82 -3.20 -12.22 -37.32
CA GLY A 82 -1.85 -12.73 -37.56
C GLY A 82 -0.75 -11.79 -37.08
N VAL A 83 -1.03 -11.00 -36.03
CA VAL A 83 -0.03 -10.09 -35.45
C VAL A 83 0.94 -10.91 -34.60
N GLU A 84 2.23 -10.65 -34.80
CA GLU A 84 3.29 -11.37 -34.10
C GLU A 84 3.29 -11.06 -32.61
N LYS A 85 3.33 -12.12 -31.79
CA LYS A 85 3.52 -11.98 -30.35
C LYS A 85 4.89 -11.36 -30.04
N LYS A 86 4.96 -10.57 -28.99
CA LYS A 86 6.17 -9.86 -28.57
C LYS A 86 6.83 -10.53 -27.39
N ARG A 87 8.14 -10.59 -27.43
CA ARG A 87 8.97 -10.96 -26.29
C ARG A 87 9.21 -9.73 -25.43
N VAL A 88 8.88 -9.80 -24.13
CA VAL A 88 8.96 -8.67 -23.21
C VAL A 88 9.85 -9.00 -22.03
N ALA A 89 10.96 -8.29 -21.88
CA ALA A 89 11.85 -8.44 -20.73
C ALA A 89 11.41 -7.48 -19.62
N ILE A 90 11.02 -8.02 -18.46
CA ILE A 90 10.58 -7.27 -17.28
C ILE A 90 11.64 -7.43 -16.20
N PHE A 91 12.11 -6.35 -15.58
CA PHE A 91 13.01 -6.43 -14.44
C PHE A 91 12.40 -5.85 -13.18
N GLY A 92 12.37 -6.71 -12.13
CA GLY A 92 11.74 -6.49 -10.84
C GLY A 92 10.55 -7.42 -10.58
N GLY A 93 10.71 -8.38 -9.68
CA GLY A 93 9.73 -9.41 -9.30
C GLY A 93 8.77 -9.02 -8.18
N GLY A 94 8.51 -7.71 -8.00
CA GLY A 94 7.45 -7.21 -7.15
C GLY A 94 6.07 -7.30 -7.82
N LEU A 95 5.00 -6.92 -7.10
CA LEU A 95 3.62 -7.01 -7.61
C LEU A 95 3.41 -6.33 -8.96
N SER A 96 4.10 -5.22 -9.21
CA SER A 96 3.97 -4.50 -10.48
C SER A 96 4.53 -5.29 -11.66
N GLY A 97 5.71 -5.90 -11.50
CA GLY A 97 6.32 -6.75 -12.53
C GLY A 97 5.55 -8.04 -12.75
N LEU A 98 5.13 -8.70 -11.65
CA LEU A 98 4.32 -9.91 -11.70
C LEU A 98 2.96 -9.66 -12.39
N ALA A 99 2.27 -8.55 -12.04
CA ALA A 99 1.02 -8.18 -12.70
C ALA A 99 1.24 -7.88 -14.19
N CYS A 100 2.31 -7.14 -14.54
CA CYS A 100 2.64 -6.88 -15.94
C CYS A 100 2.85 -8.18 -16.71
N ALA A 101 3.65 -9.10 -16.18
CA ALA A 101 3.91 -10.40 -16.80
C ALA A 101 2.61 -11.21 -16.99
N LYS A 102 1.76 -11.26 -15.94
CA LYS A 102 0.48 -11.99 -15.99
C LYS A 102 -0.44 -11.46 -17.10
N TYR A 103 -0.62 -10.13 -17.19
CA TYR A 103 -1.53 -9.56 -18.18
C TYR A 103 -0.96 -9.57 -19.60
N LEU A 104 0.35 -9.50 -19.78
CA LEU A 104 1.00 -9.77 -21.07
C LEU A 104 0.81 -11.22 -21.51
N SER A 105 0.92 -12.18 -20.59
CA SER A 105 0.61 -13.58 -20.88
C SER A 105 -0.85 -13.79 -21.29
N ASP A 106 -1.80 -13.07 -20.65
CA ASP A 106 -3.21 -13.11 -21.02
C ASP A 106 -3.46 -12.54 -22.41
N ALA A 107 -2.68 -11.54 -22.82
CA ALA A 107 -2.72 -10.97 -24.16
C ALA A 107 -1.94 -11.78 -25.21
N GLY A 108 -1.32 -12.92 -24.83
CA GLY A 108 -0.62 -13.82 -25.74
C GLY A 108 0.81 -13.41 -26.08
N HIS A 109 1.39 -12.47 -25.35
CA HIS A 109 2.80 -12.12 -25.45
C HIS A 109 3.69 -13.10 -24.65
N GLU A 110 5.01 -12.99 -24.79
CA GLU A 110 6.01 -13.82 -24.12
C GLU A 110 6.79 -12.96 -23.09
N PRO A 111 6.24 -12.74 -21.87
CA PRO A 111 6.98 -12.05 -20.83
C PRO A 111 8.06 -12.95 -20.23
N ILE A 112 9.24 -12.36 -19.96
CA ILE A 112 10.31 -12.96 -19.17
C ILE A 112 10.63 -11.97 -18.06
N LEU A 113 10.33 -12.37 -16.82
CA LEU A 113 10.56 -11.55 -15.65
C LEU A 113 11.86 -11.93 -14.97
N TYR A 114 12.74 -10.96 -14.74
CA TYR A 114 14.02 -11.09 -14.04
C TYR A 114 13.94 -10.44 -12.67
N GLU A 115 14.13 -11.23 -11.62
CA GLU A 115 14.22 -10.75 -10.23
C GLU A 115 15.67 -10.88 -9.74
N ALA A 116 16.14 -9.84 -9.04
CA ALA A 116 17.50 -9.78 -8.54
C ALA A 116 17.77 -10.77 -7.40
N ARG A 117 16.76 -10.99 -6.55
CA ARG A 117 16.84 -11.91 -5.41
C ARG A 117 16.39 -13.32 -5.81
N ASP A 118 16.59 -14.25 -4.91
CA ASP A 118 16.12 -15.64 -5.02
C ASP A 118 14.63 -15.81 -4.67
N LEU A 119 13.94 -14.73 -4.26
CA LEU A 119 12.54 -14.73 -3.85
C LEU A 119 11.76 -13.58 -4.50
N LEU A 120 10.47 -13.81 -4.72
CA LEU A 120 9.53 -12.86 -5.31
C LEU A 120 8.85 -11.98 -4.27
N GLY A 121 8.08 -10.99 -4.75
CA GLY A 121 7.21 -10.15 -3.94
C GLY A 121 7.74 -8.72 -3.73
N GLY A 122 9.04 -8.49 -3.85
CA GLY A 122 9.60 -7.16 -3.65
C GLY A 122 9.33 -6.64 -2.24
N LYS A 123 8.45 -5.63 -2.12
CA LYS A 123 8.06 -5.03 -0.83
C LYS A 123 7.09 -5.90 -0.01
N ILE A 124 6.54 -6.97 -0.59
CA ILE A 124 5.70 -7.96 0.11
C ILE A 124 6.40 -9.31 0.23
N SER A 125 7.73 -9.32 0.28
CA SER A 125 8.50 -10.54 0.43
C SER A 125 8.46 -11.09 1.85
N ALA A 126 8.70 -12.39 1.96
CA ALA A 126 8.94 -13.09 3.21
C ALA A 126 9.97 -14.20 3.00
N TRP A 127 10.65 -14.60 4.05
CA TRP A 127 11.58 -15.73 4.06
C TRP A 127 11.54 -16.44 5.42
N GLN A 128 11.96 -17.67 5.46
CA GLN A 128 12.11 -18.39 6.73
C GLN A 128 13.47 -18.09 7.36
N ASP A 129 13.46 -17.89 8.68
CA ASP A 129 14.68 -17.81 9.45
C ASP A 129 15.20 -19.22 9.86
N GLU A 130 16.24 -19.27 10.71
CA GLU A 130 16.86 -20.52 11.13
C GLU A 130 15.91 -21.40 11.99
N ASP A 131 14.92 -20.82 12.65
CA ASP A 131 13.91 -21.52 13.44
C ASP A 131 12.71 -22.00 12.59
N GLY A 132 12.64 -21.59 11.32
CA GLY A 132 11.55 -21.89 10.40
C GLY A 132 10.38 -20.92 10.48
N ASP A 133 10.48 -19.83 11.25
CA ASP A 133 9.48 -18.78 11.30
C ASP A 133 9.56 -17.88 10.06
N TYR A 134 8.42 -17.46 9.53
CA TYR A 134 8.39 -16.50 8.43
C TYR A 134 8.66 -15.08 8.91
N ILE A 135 9.66 -14.46 8.32
CA ILE A 135 10.02 -13.07 8.50
C ILE A 135 9.50 -12.29 7.29
N GLU A 136 8.60 -11.34 7.51
CA GLU A 136 7.98 -10.53 6.46
C GLU A 136 8.58 -9.13 6.38
N THR A 137 8.63 -8.58 5.16
CA THR A 137 9.11 -7.20 4.92
C THR A 137 8.16 -6.12 5.43
N GLY A 138 6.92 -6.47 5.74
CA GLY A 138 5.89 -5.55 6.21
C GLY A 138 4.64 -6.25 6.73
N LEU A 139 3.78 -5.51 7.42
CA LEU A 139 2.43 -5.94 7.74
C LEU A 139 1.54 -5.65 6.53
N HIS A 140 1.18 -6.71 5.78
CA HIS A 140 0.48 -6.59 4.51
C HIS A 140 -1.04 -6.69 4.72
N ILE A 141 -1.72 -5.55 4.58
CA ILE A 141 -3.15 -5.42 4.82
C ILE A 141 -3.86 -5.26 3.49
N PHE A 142 -4.90 -6.07 3.26
CA PHE A 142 -5.78 -5.96 2.11
C PHE A 142 -7.05 -5.20 2.51
N PHE A 143 -7.46 -4.26 1.66
CA PHE A 143 -8.67 -3.47 1.88
C PHE A 143 -9.72 -3.81 0.83
N GLY A 144 -11.00 -3.70 1.20
CA GLY A 144 -12.09 -3.82 0.22
C GLY A 144 -11.96 -2.88 -0.97
N ALA A 145 -11.32 -1.72 -0.78
CA ALA A 145 -11.00 -0.74 -1.82
C ALA A 145 -9.79 -1.11 -2.71
N TYR A 146 -9.43 -2.40 -2.82
CA TYR A 146 -8.36 -2.91 -3.69
C TYR A 146 -8.91 -3.72 -4.89
N PRO A 147 -9.66 -3.09 -5.80
CA PRO A 147 -10.41 -3.81 -6.85
C PRO A 147 -9.53 -4.55 -7.84
N ASN A 148 -8.33 -4.04 -8.19
CA ASN A 148 -7.43 -4.74 -9.11
C ASN A 148 -6.85 -6.00 -8.47
N ILE A 149 -6.51 -5.96 -7.18
CA ILE A 149 -6.06 -7.14 -6.43
C ILE A 149 -7.20 -8.15 -6.31
N HIS A 150 -8.42 -7.73 -5.92
CA HIS A 150 -9.55 -8.64 -5.81
C HIS A 150 -9.92 -9.29 -7.14
N ASN A 151 -9.87 -8.53 -8.24
CA ASN A 151 -10.07 -9.09 -9.56
C ASN A 151 -8.96 -10.09 -9.92
N LEU A 152 -7.70 -9.78 -9.61
CA LEU A 152 -6.55 -10.67 -9.83
C LEU A 152 -6.68 -11.97 -9.02
N PHE A 153 -7.06 -11.89 -7.74
CA PHE A 153 -7.32 -13.07 -6.89
C PHE A 153 -8.42 -13.96 -7.50
N LYS A 154 -9.48 -13.33 -8.01
CA LYS A 154 -10.57 -14.04 -8.69
C LYS A 154 -10.11 -14.73 -9.97
N GLU A 155 -9.30 -14.07 -10.79
CA GLU A 155 -8.73 -14.62 -12.02
C GLU A 155 -7.83 -15.81 -11.75
N LEU A 156 -7.08 -15.79 -10.64
CA LEU A 156 -6.19 -16.86 -10.22
C LEU A 156 -6.90 -17.97 -9.42
N GLY A 157 -8.17 -17.76 -9.02
CA GLY A 157 -8.92 -18.72 -8.21
C GLY A 157 -8.42 -18.87 -6.78
N ILE A 158 -7.86 -17.78 -6.20
CA ILE A 158 -7.27 -17.77 -4.85
C ILE A 158 -7.98 -16.80 -3.88
N GLU A 159 -9.22 -16.43 -4.15
CA GLU A 159 -10.00 -15.50 -3.30
C GLU A 159 -10.15 -15.98 -1.86
N ASP A 160 -10.16 -17.29 -1.65
CA ASP A 160 -10.29 -17.93 -0.35
C ASP A 160 -9.03 -17.82 0.53
N ARG A 161 -7.92 -17.32 -0.01
CA ARG A 161 -6.70 -17.01 0.74
C ARG A 161 -6.80 -15.72 1.54
N LEU A 162 -7.79 -14.86 1.25
CA LEU A 162 -8.05 -13.66 2.04
C LEU A 162 -8.92 -13.97 3.26
N GLN A 163 -8.40 -13.70 4.43
CA GLN A 163 -9.07 -13.88 5.72
C GLN A 163 -9.67 -12.54 6.15
N TRP A 164 -10.97 -12.36 5.88
CA TRP A 164 -11.67 -11.11 6.16
C TRP A 164 -12.00 -10.95 7.63
N ALA A 165 -11.57 -9.80 8.20
CA ALA A 165 -11.96 -9.37 9.52
C ALA A 165 -13.41 -8.82 9.54
N PRO A 166 -14.07 -8.72 10.72
CA PRO A 166 -15.27 -7.91 10.87
C PRO A 166 -15.06 -6.50 10.32
N HIS A 167 -16.10 -5.90 9.72
CA HIS A 167 -15.99 -4.54 9.19
C HIS A 167 -15.93 -3.52 10.34
N ARG A 168 -14.74 -3.39 10.90
CA ARG A 168 -14.42 -2.57 12.07
C ARG A 168 -13.02 -1.96 11.91
N MET A 169 -12.88 -0.70 12.30
CA MET A 169 -11.56 -0.06 12.46
C MET A 169 -11.33 0.18 13.95
N THR A 170 -10.22 -0.35 14.47
CA THR A 170 -9.84 -0.24 15.88
C THR A 170 -8.70 0.74 16.05
N PHE A 171 -8.79 1.63 17.03
CA PHE A 171 -7.78 2.63 17.36
C PHE A 171 -7.36 2.50 18.83
N ALA A 172 -6.06 2.51 19.08
CA ALA A 172 -5.53 2.62 20.42
C ALA A 172 -5.69 4.06 20.94
N MET A 173 -6.21 4.21 22.16
CA MET A 173 -6.44 5.50 22.79
C MET A 173 -5.20 5.97 23.55
N GLN A 174 -4.47 6.96 23.01
CA GLN A 174 -3.20 7.40 23.59
C GLN A 174 -3.37 8.03 24.99
N GLU A 175 -4.45 8.77 25.20
CA GLU A 175 -4.73 9.40 26.51
C GLU A 175 -5.17 8.40 27.60
N PHE A 176 -5.57 7.20 27.17
CA PHE A 176 -6.07 6.15 28.05
C PHE A 176 -5.31 4.85 27.75
N PRO A 177 -4.11 4.66 28.33
CA PRO A 177 -3.31 3.45 28.10
C PRO A 177 -4.11 2.18 28.37
N GLY A 178 -4.03 1.22 27.44
CA GLY A 178 -4.79 -0.04 27.49
C GLY A 178 -6.25 0.06 27.05
N GLU A 179 -6.71 1.24 26.61
CA GLU A 179 -8.06 1.39 26.08
C GLU A 179 -8.06 1.56 24.56
N PHE A 180 -9.09 0.99 23.94
CA PHE A 180 -9.31 1.03 22.49
C PHE A 180 -10.70 1.59 22.18
N THR A 181 -10.86 2.16 21.00
CA THR A 181 -12.14 2.59 20.46
C THR A 181 -12.31 2.05 19.05
N THR A 182 -13.55 1.84 18.64
CA THR A 182 -13.87 1.25 17.34
C THR A 182 -14.82 2.12 16.54
N PHE A 183 -14.65 2.06 15.22
CA PHE A 183 -15.67 2.46 14.27
C PHE A 183 -16.25 1.15 13.70
N ASP A 184 -17.47 0.83 14.08
CA ASP A 184 -18.19 -0.35 13.63
C ASP A 184 -19.08 0.01 12.45
N PHE A 185 -18.89 -0.65 11.32
CA PHE A 185 -19.64 -0.39 10.09
C PHE A 185 -20.83 -1.37 10.03
N PRO A 186 -22.08 -0.86 10.10
CA PRO A 186 -23.25 -1.74 10.14
C PRO A 186 -23.46 -2.45 8.80
N ASP A 187 -23.73 -3.75 8.90
CA ASP A 187 -24.10 -4.56 7.76
C ASP A 187 -25.41 -4.08 7.11
N GLY A 188 -25.51 -4.24 5.79
CA GLY A 188 -26.70 -3.91 5.01
C GLY A 188 -26.93 -2.42 4.73
N ILE A 189 -26.16 -1.52 5.33
CA ILE A 189 -26.20 -0.09 4.99
C ILE A 189 -25.21 0.17 3.84
N PRO A 190 -25.66 0.74 2.70
CA PRO A 190 -24.75 1.04 1.58
C PRO A 190 -23.83 2.22 1.88
N ALA A 191 -22.68 2.25 1.20
CA ALA A 191 -21.81 3.42 1.15
C ALA A 191 -22.57 4.60 0.50
N PRO A 192 -22.38 5.84 0.95
CA PRO A 192 -21.50 6.30 2.02
C PRO A 192 -22.16 6.29 3.42
N PHE A 193 -23.40 5.82 3.55
CA PHE A 193 -24.18 5.93 4.79
C PHE A 193 -23.66 5.06 5.94
N ASN A 194 -23.08 3.88 5.62
CA ASN A 194 -22.45 3.02 6.62
C ASN A 194 -21.29 3.74 7.34
N MET A 195 -20.45 4.46 6.60
CA MET A 195 -19.38 5.28 7.16
C MET A 195 -19.93 6.42 8.02
N ALA A 196 -20.97 7.10 7.55
CA ALA A 196 -21.60 8.18 8.31
C ALA A 196 -22.14 7.66 9.65
N VAL A 197 -22.79 6.49 9.66
CA VAL A 197 -23.28 5.85 10.90
C VAL A 197 -22.11 5.49 11.82
N ALA A 198 -21.06 4.86 11.32
CA ALA A 198 -19.88 4.49 12.12
C ALA A 198 -19.22 5.72 12.76
N ILE A 199 -19.02 6.80 11.99
CA ILE A 199 -18.45 8.06 12.49
C ILE A 199 -19.36 8.69 13.56
N LEU A 200 -20.68 8.76 13.34
CA LEU A 200 -21.60 9.37 14.30
C LEU A 200 -21.73 8.55 15.58
N ALA A 201 -21.70 7.22 15.49
CA ALA A 201 -21.81 6.32 16.64
C ALA A 201 -20.58 6.38 17.56
N ASN A 202 -19.38 6.58 17.02
CA ASN A 202 -18.18 6.74 17.83
C ASN A 202 -18.16 8.12 18.49
N THR A 203 -18.36 8.19 19.80
CA THR A 203 -18.37 9.43 20.58
C THR A 203 -17.10 9.64 21.41
N ARG A 204 -16.16 8.68 21.36
CA ARG A 204 -14.94 8.72 22.18
C ARG A 204 -13.80 9.51 21.52
N MET A 205 -13.61 9.37 20.21
CA MET A 205 -12.51 10.03 19.51
C MET A 205 -12.83 11.51 19.24
N LEU A 206 -14.00 11.79 18.70
CA LEU A 206 -14.40 13.14 18.30
C LEU A 206 -15.79 13.46 18.86
N THR A 207 -15.95 14.70 19.31
CA THR A 207 -17.25 15.27 19.67
C THR A 207 -18.12 15.52 18.44
N LEU A 208 -19.43 15.67 18.62
CA LEU A 208 -20.32 15.99 17.50
C LEU A 208 -19.98 17.35 16.86
N GLU A 209 -19.55 18.33 17.65
CA GLU A 209 -19.10 19.62 17.14
C GLU A 209 -17.88 19.50 16.21
N GLU A 210 -16.88 18.72 16.62
CA GLU A 210 -15.68 18.46 15.81
C GLU A 210 -16.03 17.76 14.51
N LYS A 211 -16.92 16.75 14.55
CA LYS A 211 -17.41 16.07 13.33
C LYS A 211 -18.12 17.04 12.38
N ILE A 212 -18.94 17.96 12.90
CA ILE A 212 -19.60 18.97 12.07
C ILE A 212 -18.57 19.92 11.43
N LYS A 213 -17.53 20.31 12.17
CA LYS A 213 -16.44 21.15 11.64
C LYS A 213 -15.61 20.51 10.53
N MET A 214 -15.61 19.18 10.42
CA MET A 214 -14.96 18.46 9.30
C MET A 214 -15.74 18.57 7.98
N VAL A 215 -17.06 18.75 8.04
CA VAL A 215 -17.92 18.68 6.85
C VAL A 215 -17.51 19.67 5.74
N PRO A 216 -17.23 20.96 6.01
CA PRO A 216 -16.83 21.89 4.96
C PRO A 216 -15.54 21.49 4.24
N ALA A 217 -14.62 20.83 4.94
CA ALA A 217 -13.34 20.38 4.38
C ALA A 217 -13.49 19.12 3.51
N LEU A 218 -14.40 18.22 3.87
CA LEU A 218 -14.55 16.91 3.21
C LEU A 218 -15.66 16.87 2.16
N LEU A 219 -16.65 17.77 2.26
CA LEU A 219 -17.79 17.81 1.33
C LEU A 219 -17.36 18.04 -0.13
N PRO A 220 -16.40 18.94 -0.45
CA PRO A 220 -15.91 19.09 -1.82
C PRO A 220 -15.34 17.80 -2.41
N MET A 221 -14.64 16.99 -1.62
CA MET A 221 -14.15 15.67 -2.06
C MET A 221 -15.29 14.75 -2.52
N LEU A 222 -16.45 14.79 -1.83
CA LEU A 222 -17.61 13.97 -2.20
C LEU A 222 -18.33 14.48 -3.44
N ILE A 223 -18.30 15.78 -3.70
CA ILE A 223 -19.01 16.43 -4.81
C ILE A 223 -18.15 16.44 -6.08
N GLU A 224 -16.90 16.87 -5.97
CA GLU A 224 -15.99 17.08 -7.10
C GLU A 224 -15.07 15.86 -7.36
N GLY A 225 -14.97 14.96 -6.37
CA GLY A 225 -14.22 13.72 -6.51
C GLY A 225 -12.71 13.94 -6.72
N GLN A 226 -12.15 13.25 -7.71
CA GLN A 226 -10.71 13.22 -7.95
C GLN A 226 -10.11 14.60 -8.27
N SER A 227 -10.86 15.48 -8.94
CA SER A 227 -10.36 16.82 -9.27
C SER A 227 -10.07 17.68 -8.04
N PHE A 228 -10.92 17.58 -7.02
CA PHE A 228 -10.67 18.25 -5.74
C PHE A 228 -9.46 17.63 -5.01
N ILE A 229 -9.37 16.30 -5.00
CA ILE A 229 -8.28 15.57 -4.35
C ILE A 229 -6.94 15.98 -4.98
N ASP A 230 -6.83 15.96 -6.28
CA ASP A 230 -5.60 16.32 -7.02
C ASP A 230 -5.19 17.77 -6.74
N ALA A 231 -6.14 18.69 -6.63
CA ALA A 231 -5.88 20.10 -6.30
C ALA A 231 -5.30 20.30 -4.87
N GLN A 232 -5.44 19.31 -3.98
CA GLN A 232 -4.87 19.38 -2.62
C GLN A 232 -3.46 18.79 -2.53
N ASP A 233 -2.86 18.32 -3.64
CA ASP A 233 -1.53 17.69 -3.61
C ASP A 233 -0.42 18.65 -3.16
N GLU A 234 -0.54 19.93 -3.45
CA GLU A 234 0.45 20.96 -3.07
C GLU A 234 0.44 21.32 -1.57
N LYS A 235 -0.49 20.79 -0.78
CA LYS A 235 -0.67 21.10 0.64
C LYS A 235 -0.35 19.90 1.52
N SER A 236 0.31 20.14 2.64
CA SER A 236 0.38 19.14 3.70
C SER A 236 -0.97 18.98 4.41
N VAL A 237 -1.14 17.88 5.13
CA VAL A 237 -2.36 17.64 5.93
C VAL A 237 -2.59 18.78 6.92
N LEU A 238 -1.54 19.25 7.61
CA LEU A 238 -1.68 20.35 8.58
C LEU A 238 -1.98 21.70 7.91
N GLU A 239 -1.45 21.98 6.72
CA GLU A 239 -1.79 23.20 5.96
C GLU A 239 -3.25 23.19 5.53
N PHE A 240 -3.75 22.07 5.04
CA PHE A 240 -5.15 21.89 4.71
C PHE A 240 -6.06 22.09 5.93
N MET A 241 -5.71 21.49 7.07
CA MET A 241 -6.48 21.66 8.31
C MET A 241 -6.58 23.12 8.74
N ARG A 242 -5.47 23.89 8.65
CA ARG A 242 -5.47 25.32 8.98
C ARG A 242 -6.36 26.12 8.02
N GLU A 243 -6.30 25.85 6.72
CA GLU A 243 -7.13 26.51 5.72
C GLU A 243 -8.62 26.34 6.00
N TYR A 244 -9.04 25.13 6.38
CA TYR A 244 -10.44 24.82 6.68
C TYR A 244 -10.82 25.02 8.17
N SER A 245 -9.90 25.56 8.98
CA SER A 245 -10.12 25.76 10.43
C SER A 245 -10.58 24.49 11.15
N MET A 246 -10.02 23.35 10.77
CA MET A 246 -10.35 22.05 11.39
C MET A 246 -9.78 21.98 12.82
N PRO A 247 -10.51 21.37 13.78
CA PRO A 247 -10.00 21.14 15.12
C PRO A 247 -8.72 20.31 15.14
N GLU A 248 -7.73 20.70 15.95
CA GLU A 248 -6.44 19.99 16.09
C GLU A 248 -6.63 18.52 16.50
N ARG A 249 -7.63 18.25 17.33
CA ARG A 249 -7.94 16.89 17.78
C ARG A 249 -8.21 15.91 16.63
N ILE A 250 -8.67 16.39 15.47
CA ILE A 250 -8.84 15.53 14.28
C ILE A 250 -7.50 15.01 13.79
N ASN A 251 -6.44 15.86 13.81
CA ASN A 251 -5.10 15.44 13.52
C ASN A 251 -4.61 14.40 14.54
N GLU A 252 -4.76 14.73 15.83
CA GLU A 252 -4.28 13.88 16.91
C GLU A 252 -4.94 12.50 16.93
N GLU A 253 -6.24 12.42 16.68
CA GLU A 253 -6.99 11.17 16.79
C GLU A 253 -7.02 10.35 15.50
N ILE A 254 -6.95 11.00 14.32
CA ILE A 254 -7.18 10.33 13.04
C ILE A 254 -6.00 10.47 12.08
N PHE A 255 -5.58 11.72 11.74
CA PHE A 255 -4.67 11.91 10.62
C PHE A 255 -3.25 11.46 10.91
N ILE A 256 -2.77 11.56 12.15
CA ILE A 256 -1.47 11.00 12.55
C ILE A 256 -1.46 9.48 12.31
N ALA A 257 -2.48 8.75 12.78
CA ALA A 257 -2.54 7.31 12.60
C ALA A 257 -2.68 6.93 11.11
N MET A 258 -3.55 7.62 10.36
CA MET A 258 -3.74 7.37 8.93
C MET A 258 -2.49 7.68 8.11
N GLY A 259 -1.86 8.84 8.29
CA GLY A 259 -0.68 9.25 7.54
C GLY A 259 0.48 8.26 7.71
N LYS A 260 0.74 7.86 8.95
CA LYS A 260 1.77 6.87 9.26
C LYS A 260 1.45 5.47 8.72
N ALA A 261 0.18 5.09 8.68
CA ALA A 261 -0.25 3.79 8.17
C ALA A 261 -0.22 3.74 6.63
N LEU A 262 -0.50 4.86 5.95
CA LEU A 262 -0.60 4.91 4.49
C LEU A 262 0.74 5.17 3.79
N ASP A 263 1.56 6.08 4.34
CA ASP A 263 2.79 6.53 3.65
C ASP A 263 4.00 6.71 4.61
N PHE A 264 3.90 6.30 5.88
CA PHE A 264 4.98 6.30 6.88
C PHE A 264 5.54 7.70 7.21
N ILE A 265 4.79 8.76 6.93
CA ILE A 265 5.15 10.17 7.07
C ILE A 265 4.20 10.86 8.03
N ASP A 266 4.71 11.80 8.82
CA ASP A 266 3.88 12.63 9.68
C ASP A 266 3.03 13.64 8.89
N PRO A 267 1.85 14.04 9.40
CA PRO A 267 0.90 14.92 8.71
C PRO A 267 1.42 16.31 8.31
N ASP A 268 2.48 16.80 8.96
CA ASP A 268 3.12 18.08 8.59
C ASP A 268 3.88 18.00 7.26
N LYS A 269 4.27 16.79 6.83
CA LYS A 269 5.06 16.51 5.63
C LYS A 269 4.31 15.67 4.59
N LEU A 270 3.18 15.08 4.95
CA LEU A 270 2.36 14.26 4.06
C LEU A 270 1.44 15.14 3.21
N SER A 271 1.35 14.89 1.91
CA SER A 271 0.35 15.53 1.03
C SER A 271 -1.07 15.17 1.47
N MET A 272 -1.95 16.18 1.53
CA MET A 272 -3.36 15.95 1.84
C MET A 272 -4.07 15.08 0.81
N SER A 273 -3.59 15.06 -0.43
CA SER A 273 -4.14 14.21 -1.48
C SER A 273 -4.12 12.72 -1.11
N VAL A 274 -3.13 12.26 -0.32
CA VAL A 274 -3.03 10.88 0.18
C VAL A 274 -4.21 10.54 1.09
N ILE A 275 -4.44 11.36 2.10
CA ILE A 275 -5.54 11.18 3.06
C ILE A 275 -6.89 11.23 2.35
N LEU A 276 -7.09 12.23 1.48
CA LEU A 276 -8.35 12.38 0.73
C LEU A 276 -8.59 11.22 -0.23
N THR A 277 -7.54 10.70 -0.88
CA THR A 277 -7.67 9.51 -1.74
C THR A 277 -8.16 8.30 -0.94
N ALA A 278 -7.53 8.02 0.20
CA ALA A 278 -7.94 6.90 1.07
C ALA A 278 -9.36 7.10 1.59
N MET A 279 -9.69 8.29 2.10
CA MET A 279 -11.03 8.59 2.60
C MET A 279 -12.09 8.49 1.49
N ASN A 280 -11.81 9.00 0.29
CA ASN A 280 -12.73 8.92 -0.83
C ASN A 280 -13.06 7.47 -1.18
N ARG A 281 -12.05 6.58 -1.21
CA ARG A 281 -12.23 5.15 -1.47
C ARG A 281 -13.03 4.47 -0.35
N PHE A 282 -12.68 4.73 0.89
CA PHE A 282 -13.36 4.14 2.05
C PHE A 282 -14.81 4.60 2.18
N ILE A 283 -15.12 5.84 1.82
CA ILE A 283 -16.47 6.41 1.94
C ILE A 283 -17.36 5.98 0.76
N ASN A 284 -16.83 5.97 -0.46
CA ASN A 284 -17.65 5.77 -1.65
C ASN A 284 -17.74 4.31 -2.11
N GLU A 285 -16.86 3.43 -1.63
CA GLU A 285 -16.89 2.02 -1.99
C GLU A 285 -17.52 1.19 -0.87
N ALA A 286 -18.47 0.35 -1.23
CA ALA A 286 -19.07 -0.60 -0.30
C ALA A 286 -17.96 -1.52 0.23
N ASP A 287 -17.91 -1.67 1.55
CA ASP A 287 -16.89 -2.46 2.24
C ASP A 287 -15.43 -2.00 1.99
N GLY A 288 -15.23 -0.79 1.44
CA GLY A 288 -13.92 -0.28 1.05
C GLY A 288 -12.89 -0.22 2.18
N SER A 289 -13.32 0.07 3.40
CA SER A 289 -12.47 0.09 4.59
C SER A 289 -12.37 -1.25 5.34
N GLN A 290 -13.08 -2.29 4.89
CA GLN A 290 -12.96 -3.62 5.49
C GLN A 290 -11.59 -4.21 5.17
N THR A 291 -10.98 -4.87 6.17
CA THR A 291 -9.62 -5.40 6.09
C THR A 291 -9.59 -6.92 6.02
N ALA A 292 -8.56 -7.43 5.35
CA ALA A 292 -8.23 -8.84 5.32
C ALA A 292 -6.70 -9.03 5.40
N PHE A 293 -6.29 -10.22 5.83
CA PHE A 293 -4.91 -10.70 5.76
C PHE A 293 -4.85 -11.94 4.86
N LEU A 294 -3.69 -12.22 4.29
CA LEU A 294 -3.46 -13.52 3.66
C LEU A 294 -3.45 -14.63 4.70
N ASP A 295 -3.80 -15.83 4.27
CA ASP A 295 -3.79 -17.03 5.11
C ASP A 295 -2.39 -17.64 5.29
N GLY A 296 -1.36 -16.98 4.80
CA GLY A 296 0.05 -17.34 4.91
C GLY A 296 0.96 -16.29 4.28
N ASN A 297 2.23 -16.63 4.14
CA ASN A 297 3.26 -15.73 3.63
C ASN A 297 2.96 -15.27 2.18
N PRO A 298 3.19 -13.99 1.85
CA PRO A 298 2.83 -13.45 0.53
C PRO A 298 3.56 -14.09 -0.66
N PRO A 299 4.85 -14.49 -0.59
CA PRO A 299 5.50 -15.22 -1.68
C PRO A 299 4.73 -16.46 -2.13
N ASP A 300 4.37 -17.35 -1.20
CA ASP A 300 3.69 -18.61 -1.54
C ASP A 300 2.20 -18.41 -1.83
N ARG A 301 1.56 -17.48 -1.12
CA ARG A 301 0.10 -17.31 -1.20
C ARG A 301 -0.35 -16.39 -2.33
N PHE A 302 0.50 -15.48 -2.78
CA PHE A 302 0.14 -14.49 -3.78
C PHE A 302 1.10 -14.46 -4.98
N CYS A 303 2.43 -14.46 -4.76
CA CYS A 303 3.38 -14.31 -5.86
C CYS A 303 3.54 -15.59 -6.68
N GLU A 304 3.66 -16.76 -6.03
CA GLU A 304 3.81 -18.04 -6.73
C GLU A 304 2.62 -18.38 -7.65
N PRO A 305 1.34 -18.19 -7.26
CA PRO A 305 0.22 -18.35 -8.19
C PRO A 305 0.29 -17.48 -9.45
N ILE A 306 0.82 -16.26 -9.33
CA ILE A 306 1.01 -15.39 -10.51
C ILE A 306 2.11 -15.95 -11.40
N LYS A 307 3.23 -16.40 -10.81
CA LYS A 307 4.33 -17.04 -11.53
C LYS A 307 3.86 -18.29 -12.26
N GLU A 308 3.17 -19.21 -11.56
CA GLU A 308 2.60 -20.42 -12.16
C GLU A 308 1.67 -20.08 -13.34
N TRP A 309 0.85 -19.03 -13.20
CA TRP A 309 0.01 -18.55 -14.30
C TRP A 309 0.81 -18.09 -15.50
N VAL A 310 1.83 -17.28 -15.30
CA VAL A 310 2.74 -16.78 -16.36
C VAL A 310 3.42 -17.96 -17.08
N GLU A 311 4.00 -18.88 -16.32
CA GLU A 311 4.72 -20.04 -16.85
C GLU A 311 3.78 -21.01 -17.58
N SER A 312 2.57 -21.20 -17.10
CA SER A 312 1.53 -22.03 -17.77
C SER A 312 1.16 -21.51 -19.16
N LYS A 313 1.38 -20.24 -19.43
CA LYS A 313 1.12 -19.58 -20.73
C LYS A 313 2.37 -19.36 -21.58
N GLY A 314 3.51 -19.90 -21.16
CA GLY A 314 4.77 -19.86 -21.91
C GLY A 314 5.64 -18.64 -21.64
N GLY A 315 5.33 -17.85 -20.60
CA GLY A 315 6.27 -16.87 -20.05
C GLY A 315 7.27 -17.52 -19.11
N GLU A 316 8.21 -16.74 -18.59
CA GLU A 316 9.24 -17.20 -17.67
C GLU A 316 9.39 -16.24 -16.48
N VAL A 317 9.73 -16.78 -15.30
CA VAL A 317 10.11 -16.00 -14.12
C VAL A 317 11.46 -16.49 -13.60
N VAL A 318 12.47 -15.63 -13.69
CA VAL A 318 13.87 -15.96 -13.42
C VAL A 318 14.38 -15.16 -12.23
N CYS A 319 14.50 -15.82 -11.09
CA CYS A 319 15.09 -15.24 -9.87
C CYS A 319 16.64 -15.26 -9.94
N SER A 320 17.30 -14.64 -8.96
CA SER A 320 18.77 -14.50 -8.86
C SER A 320 19.43 -13.94 -10.11
N SER A 321 18.71 -13.06 -10.82
CA SER A 321 19.11 -12.53 -12.13
C SER A 321 19.06 -10.99 -12.17
N PRO A 322 19.92 -10.31 -11.38
CA PRO A 322 19.91 -8.85 -11.31
C PRO A 322 20.33 -8.20 -12.63
N VAL A 323 19.49 -7.27 -13.11
CA VAL A 323 19.84 -6.36 -14.21
C VAL A 323 20.75 -5.27 -13.68
N ILE A 324 21.91 -5.10 -14.29
CA ILE A 324 22.94 -4.13 -13.87
C ILE A 324 23.19 -3.01 -14.88
N ASP A 325 22.71 -3.16 -16.12
CA ASP A 325 22.91 -2.13 -17.16
C ASP A 325 21.85 -2.25 -18.26
N ILE A 326 21.55 -1.11 -18.90
CA ILE A 326 20.63 -0.99 -20.04
C ILE A 326 21.46 -0.58 -21.25
N GLN A 327 21.48 -1.43 -22.27
CA GLN A 327 22.24 -1.22 -23.50
C GLN A 327 21.35 -0.53 -24.55
N LEU A 328 21.88 0.51 -25.19
CA LEU A 328 21.15 1.33 -26.15
C LEU A 328 21.67 1.07 -27.59
N ASP A 329 20.85 1.45 -28.57
CA ASP A 329 21.26 1.56 -29.96
C ASP A 329 22.19 2.77 -30.18
N GLU A 330 22.75 2.91 -31.39
CA GLU A 330 23.67 3.99 -31.75
C GLU A 330 23.07 5.40 -31.63
N ASN A 331 21.73 5.50 -31.67
CA ASN A 331 20.99 6.78 -31.60
C ASN A 331 20.40 7.05 -30.20
N ASP A 332 20.65 6.19 -29.22
CA ASP A 332 20.11 6.25 -27.85
C ASP A 332 18.56 6.25 -27.77
N SER A 333 17.91 5.81 -28.85
CA SER A 333 16.45 5.88 -29.03
C SER A 333 15.71 4.60 -28.65
N THR A 334 16.41 3.46 -28.63
CA THR A 334 15.84 2.16 -28.28
C THR A 334 16.82 1.34 -27.43
N ILE A 335 16.25 0.43 -26.64
CA ILE A 335 17.04 -0.56 -25.90
C ILE A 335 17.34 -1.73 -26.83
N THR A 336 18.61 -2.15 -26.88
CA THR A 336 19.08 -3.34 -27.61
C THR A 336 19.23 -4.55 -26.69
N GLY A 337 19.39 -4.33 -25.39
CA GLY A 337 19.50 -5.41 -24.41
C GLY A 337 19.60 -4.94 -22.96
N LEU A 338 19.36 -5.89 -22.05
CA LEU A 338 19.62 -5.75 -20.62
C LEU A 338 20.82 -6.63 -20.24
N LYS A 339 21.79 -6.05 -19.53
CA LYS A 339 22.94 -6.81 -19.03
C LYS A 339 22.64 -7.31 -17.63
N LEU A 340 22.76 -8.62 -17.43
CA LEU A 340 22.67 -9.25 -16.12
C LEU A 340 24.02 -9.28 -15.40
N ALA A 341 24.00 -9.43 -14.08
CA ALA A 341 25.21 -9.49 -13.26
C ALA A 341 26.15 -10.67 -13.61
N ASN A 342 25.60 -11.77 -14.14
CA ASN A 342 26.37 -12.93 -14.61
C ASN A 342 27.07 -12.70 -15.98
N GLY A 343 26.92 -11.50 -16.55
CA GLY A 343 27.51 -11.12 -17.84
C GLY A 343 26.63 -11.40 -19.07
N THR A 344 25.50 -12.09 -18.91
CA THR A 344 24.57 -12.37 -20.01
C THR A 344 23.85 -11.09 -20.45
N THR A 345 23.66 -10.90 -21.75
CA THR A 345 22.80 -9.86 -22.32
C THR A 345 21.49 -10.46 -22.81
N ILE A 346 20.39 -9.88 -22.38
CA ILE A 346 19.02 -10.29 -22.74
C ILE A 346 18.50 -9.35 -23.82
N SER A 347 18.01 -9.89 -24.94
CA SER A 347 17.35 -9.14 -26.00
C SER A 347 15.85 -9.45 -26.02
N ALA A 348 15.03 -8.43 -26.22
CA ALA A 348 13.57 -8.51 -26.31
C ALA A 348 13.02 -7.41 -27.22
N ASP A 349 11.73 -7.49 -27.60
CA ASP A 349 11.06 -6.45 -28.38
C ASP A 349 10.75 -5.22 -27.49
N TYR A 350 10.33 -5.47 -26.24
CA TYR A 350 10.01 -4.44 -25.24
C TYR A 350 10.70 -4.75 -23.92
N TYR A 351 10.93 -3.68 -23.16
CA TYR A 351 11.58 -3.73 -21.86
C TYR A 351 10.74 -2.95 -20.82
N VAL A 352 10.49 -3.56 -19.67
CA VAL A 352 9.70 -2.97 -18.59
C VAL A 352 10.54 -2.85 -17.33
N SER A 353 10.67 -1.63 -16.80
CA SER A 353 11.20 -1.42 -15.46
C SER A 353 10.09 -1.49 -14.42
N ALA A 354 10.16 -2.47 -13.52
CA ALA A 354 9.24 -2.64 -12.39
C ALA A 354 9.97 -2.60 -11.03
N VAL A 355 11.16 -2.00 -11.00
CA VAL A 355 11.96 -1.82 -9.79
C VAL A 355 11.61 -0.50 -9.09
N PRO A 356 11.88 -0.37 -7.76
CA PRO A 356 11.68 0.88 -7.03
C PRO A 356 12.39 2.07 -7.68
N VAL A 357 11.83 3.28 -7.54
CA VAL A 357 12.35 4.50 -8.19
C VAL A 357 13.83 4.74 -7.88
N ASP A 358 14.25 4.54 -6.64
CA ASP A 358 15.64 4.76 -6.24
C ASP A 358 16.61 3.75 -6.82
N VAL A 359 16.15 2.52 -7.09
CA VAL A 359 16.92 1.50 -7.82
C VAL A 359 17.02 1.87 -9.29
N PHE A 360 15.88 2.25 -9.90
CA PHE A 360 15.86 2.63 -11.32
C PHE A 360 16.75 3.83 -11.63
N LYS A 361 16.80 4.85 -10.76
CA LYS A 361 17.71 5.99 -10.90
C LYS A 361 19.18 5.61 -11.10
N ARG A 362 19.60 4.47 -10.53
CA ARG A 362 20.97 3.96 -10.69
C ARG A 362 21.19 3.25 -12.03
N LEU A 363 20.11 2.79 -12.65
CA LEU A 363 20.14 2.07 -13.94
C LEU A 363 19.90 2.97 -15.15
N ILE A 364 19.41 4.21 -14.93
CA ILE A 364 19.15 5.14 -16.03
C ILE A 364 20.43 5.39 -16.82
N PRO A 365 20.43 5.11 -18.14
CA PRO A 365 21.56 5.45 -19.01
C PRO A 365 21.87 6.95 -18.96
N THR A 366 23.14 7.31 -19.00
CA THR A 366 23.58 8.71 -18.93
C THR A 366 22.94 9.58 -20.03
N GLN A 367 22.74 8.99 -21.22
CA GLN A 367 22.11 9.64 -22.37
C GLN A 367 20.66 10.06 -22.09
N TRP A 368 19.93 9.27 -21.27
CA TRP A 368 18.54 9.61 -20.91
C TRP A 368 18.44 10.60 -19.75
N SER A 369 19.52 10.83 -19.02
CA SER A 369 19.52 11.68 -17.83
C SER A 369 19.11 13.14 -18.09
N THR A 370 19.17 13.61 -19.34
CA THR A 370 18.74 14.95 -19.75
C THR A 370 17.29 15.01 -20.21
N LEU A 371 16.64 13.87 -20.46
CA LEU A 371 15.25 13.84 -20.92
C LEU A 371 14.30 14.21 -19.77
N PRO A 372 13.36 15.16 -19.96
CA PRO A 372 12.45 15.61 -18.90
C PRO A 372 11.71 14.48 -18.19
N TYR A 373 11.29 13.45 -18.93
CA TYR A 373 10.62 12.28 -18.41
C TYR A 373 11.45 11.52 -17.34
N PHE A 374 12.74 11.37 -17.52
CA PHE A 374 13.60 10.70 -16.54
C PHE A 374 14.07 11.66 -15.44
N ARG A 375 14.27 12.93 -15.75
CA ARG A 375 14.67 13.92 -14.77
C ARG A 375 13.63 14.19 -13.70
N GLN A 376 12.33 14.11 -14.02
CA GLN A 376 11.28 14.25 -13.01
C GLN A 376 11.38 13.22 -11.88
N LEU A 377 12.04 12.07 -12.11
CA LEU A 377 12.26 11.05 -11.10
C LEU A 377 13.17 11.53 -9.94
N ASP A 378 13.95 12.59 -10.12
CA ASP A 378 14.75 13.18 -9.05
C ASP A 378 13.89 13.71 -7.91
N GLU A 379 12.65 14.11 -8.22
CA GLU A 379 11.68 14.59 -7.24
C GLU A 379 11.04 13.47 -6.44
N LEU A 380 11.17 12.22 -6.88
CA LEU A 380 10.63 11.04 -6.22
C LEU A 380 11.74 10.31 -5.47
N LYS A 381 11.47 9.89 -4.25
CA LYS A 381 12.39 9.08 -3.44
C LYS A 381 11.59 8.16 -2.54
N GLY A 382 12.16 7.01 -2.20
CA GLY A 382 11.56 6.10 -1.24
C GLY A 382 11.70 6.61 0.18
N ILE A 383 10.66 6.40 0.99
CA ILE A 383 10.68 6.67 2.43
C ILE A 383 10.99 5.37 3.19
N PRO A 384 11.79 5.41 4.27
CA PRO A 384 12.08 4.20 5.03
C PRO A 384 10.90 3.79 5.91
N VAL A 385 10.78 2.48 6.11
CA VAL A 385 9.88 1.86 7.08
C VAL A 385 10.57 0.66 7.71
N MET A 386 10.17 0.30 8.93
CA MET A 386 10.60 -0.96 9.55
C MET A 386 9.36 -1.80 9.89
N ASN A 387 9.47 -3.09 9.63
CA ASN A 387 8.56 -4.09 10.15
C ASN A 387 9.20 -4.77 11.33
N ILE A 388 8.48 -4.84 12.45
CA ILE A 388 8.95 -5.51 13.65
C ILE A 388 8.00 -6.67 13.92
N GLN A 389 8.55 -7.86 14.08
CA GLN A 389 7.80 -9.04 14.49
C GLN A 389 8.27 -9.45 15.88
N LEU A 390 7.33 -9.66 16.80
CA LEU A 390 7.56 -9.99 18.19
C LEU A 390 6.75 -11.22 18.58
N TRP A 391 7.43 -12.25 19.07
CA TRP A 391 6.80 -13.47 19.58
C TRP A 391 6.78 -13.45 21.10
N PHE A 392 5.62 -13.71 21.69
CA PHE A 392 5.41 -13.76 23.13
C PHE A 392 5.18 -15.20 23.60
N ASP A 393 5.53 -15.48 24.87
CA ASP A 393 5.37 -16.80 25.49
C ASP A 393 3.90 -17.15 25.80
N ARG A 394 2.98 -16.21 25.62
CA ARG A 394 1.54 -16.37 25.83
C ARG A 394 0.71 -15.43 24.97
N LYS A 395 -0.59 -15.69 24.95
CA LYS A 395 -1.56 -14.89 24.18
C LYS A 395 -1.76 -13.50 24.79
N LEU A 396 -1.77 -12.48 23.93
CA LEU A 396 -2.18 -11.12 24.25
C LEU A 396 -3.66 -10.97 23.89
N ASN A 397 -4.52 -10.86 24.90
CA ASN A 397 -5.97 -10.95 24.70
C ASN A 397 -6.65 -9.62 24.31
N SER A 398 -5.91 -8.52 24.34
CA SER A 398 -6.46 -7.18 24.05
C SER A 398 -6.42 -6.78 22.57
N ILE A 399 -5.82 -7.61 21.70
CA ILE A 399 -5.71 -7.31 20.26
C ILE A 399 -6.56 -8.28 19.47
N ASP A 400 -7.59 -7.75 18.82
CA ASP A 400 -8.42 -8.48 17.87
C ASP A 400 -8.41 -7.73 16.52
N GLY A 401 -7.70 -8.28 15.55
CA GLY A 401 -7.55 -7.70 14.22
C GLY A 401 -6.49 -6.60 14.11
N LEU A 402 -6.67 -5.73 13.12
CA LEU A 402 -5.79 -4.59 12.86
C LEU A 402 -6.09 -3.45 13.83
N CYS A 403 -5.03 -2.93 14.46
CA CYS A 403 -5.13 -1.77 15.34
C CYS A 403 -4.31 -0.60 14.79
N PHE A 404 -4.95 0.57 14.68
CA PHE A 404 -4.31 1.83 14.36
C PHE A 404 -3.83 2.51 15.63
N SER A 405 -2.67 3.16 15.57
CA SER A 405 -2.11 3.85 16.72
C SER A 405 -1.54 5.20 16.32
N ARG A 406 -1.70 6.19 17.18
CA ARG A 406 -1.01 7.48 17.10
C ARG A 406 0.26 7.54 17.92
N SER A 407 0.74 6.38 18.38
CA SER A 407 2.04 6.24 19.01
C SER A 407 3.12 6.92 18.17
N PRO A 408 4.11 7.57 18.76
CA PRO A 408 5.21 8.18 18.02
C PRO A 408 6.03 7.16 17.21
N LEU A 409 5.97 5.86 17.55
CA LEU A 409 6.77 4.80 16.95
C LEU A 409 5.94 3.78 16.16
N LEU A 410 4.76 3.41 16.64
CA LEU A 410 3.96 2.33 16.09
C LEU A 410 2.73 2.88 15.38
N SER A 411 2.64 2.74 14.06
CA SER A 411 1.52 3.27 13.28
C SER A 411 0.33 2.31 13.23
N VAL A 412 0.61 1.05 12.93
CA VAL A 412 -0.37 -0.04 12.89
C VAL A 412 0.29 -1.33 13.38
N TYR A 413 -0.52 -2.21 13.96
CA TYR A 413 -0.07 -3.53 14.38
C TYR A 413 -1.24 -4.53 14.38
N ALA A 414 -0.90 -5.80 14.31
CA ALA A 414 -1.86 -6.89 14.39
C ALA A 414 -1.22 -8.10 15.07
N ASP A 415 -2.02 -8.89 15.79
CA ASP A 415 -1.61 -10.21 16.24
C ASP A 415 -1.84 -11.21 15.10
N MET A 416 -0.77 -11.57 14.41
CA MET A 416 -0.82 -12.45 13.26
C MET A 416 -1.14 -13.89 13.64
N SER A 417 -0.91 -14.28 14.89
CA SER A 417 -1.34 -15.59 15.40
C SER A 417 -2.87 -15.73 15.49
N ASN A 418 -3.61 -14.60 15.41
CA ASN A 418 -5.07 -14.58 15.31
C ASN A 418 -5.56 -14.36 13.87
N ASN A 419 -4.75 -13.67 13.05
CA ASN A 419 -5.19 -13.13 11.77
C ASN A 419 -4.65 -13.86 10.54
N CYS A 420 -3.67 -14.75 10.72
CA CYS A 420 -3.06 -15.52 9.64
C CYS A 420 -3.05 -17.01 10.00
N ARG A 421 -3.65 -17.83 9.14
CA ARG A 421 -3.78 -19.27 9.40
C ARG A 421 -2.43 -19.98 9.51
N GLU A 422 -1.46 -19.61 8.69
CA GLU A 422 -0.12 -20.21 8.70
C GLU A 422 0.63 -19.90 10.00
N TYR A 423 0.34 -18.76 10.64
CA TYR A 423 0.96 -18.32 11.88
C TYR A 423 0.09 -18.57 13.12
N ALA A 424 -1.04 -19.28 12.95
CA ALA A 424 -2.01 -19.49 14.02
C ALA A 424 -1.39 -20.22 15.22
N ASP A 425 -1.58 -19.64 16.40
CA ASP A 425 -1.18 -20.22 17.68
C ASP A 425 -2.22 -19.81 18.73
N ASP A 426 -2.83 -20.78 19.41
CA ASP A 426 -3.88 -20.51 20.41
C ASP A 426 -3.29 -20.13 21.78
N GLU A 427 -2.02 -20.38 22.01
CA GLU A 427 -1.35 -20.17 23.30
C GLU A 427 -0.44 -18.94 23.31
N ARG A 428 0.11 -18.57 22.16
CA ARG A 428 1.11 -17.51 21.99
C ARG A 428 0.67 -16.45 21.00
N SER A 429 1.17 -15.24 21.18
CA SER A 429 0.98 -14.16 20.22
C SER A 429 2.22 -13.91 19.37
N MET A 430 2.00 -13.64 18.07
CA MET A 430 2.99 -13.09 17.17
C MET A 430 2.49 -11.75 16.65
N LEU A 431 3.05 -10.65 17.17
CA LEU A 431 2.72 -9.31 16.71
C LEU A 431 3.55 -8.94 15.48
N ALA A 432 2.91 -8.45 14.45
CA ALA A 432 3.56 -7.71 13.38
C ALA A 432 3.21 -6.22 13.52
N LEU A 433 4.24 -5.37 13.49
CA LEU A 433 4.12 -3.94 13.79
C LEU A 433 4.83 -3.12 12.71
N VAL A 434 4.17 -2.06 12.26
CA VAL A 434 4.79 -1.05 11.39
C VAL A 434 5.37 0.07 12.26
N PHE A 435 6.69 0.17 12.26
CA PHE A 435 7.44 1.21 12.96
C PHE A 435 7.69 2.38 12.01
N ALA A 436 6.93 3.45 12.18
CA ALA A 436 6.96 4.66 11.36
C ALA A 436 6.41 5.88 12.11
N PRO A 437 6.97 7.10 11.83
CA PRO A 437 8.09 7.38 10.95
C PRO A 437 9.42 6.97 11.59
N CYS A 438 10.38 6.50 10.79
CA CYS A 438 11.66 6.01 11.31
C CYS A 438 12.88 6.83 10.88
N SER A 439 12.69 7.99 10.23
CA SER A 439 13.75 8.91 9.83
C SER A 439 13.37 10.37 10.05
N LEU A 440 14.40 11.24 10.16
CA LEU A 440 14.20 12.70 10.29
C LEU A 440 13.40 13.28 9.11
N GLU A 441 13.60 12.73 7.94
CA GLU A 441 12.92 13.13 6.72
C GLU A 441 11.41 12.83 6.75
N ALA A 442 11.03 11.70 7.33
CA ALA A 442 9.64 11.28 7.49
C ALA A 442 8.90 12.01 8.64
N GLY A 443 9.60 12.76 9.48
CA GLY A 443 9.04 13.48 10.62
C GLY A 443 9.50 12.96 11.99
N SER A 444 10.17 11.81 12.06
CA SER A 444 10.72 11.32 13.32
C SER A 444 11.80 12.26 13.87
N PRO A 445 11.82 12.56 15.17
CA PRO A 445 12.91 13.32 15.78
C PRO A 445 14.21 12.50 15.89
N ILE A 446 14.14 11.19 15.70
CA ILE A 446 15.25 10.23 15.81
C ILE A 446 15.39 9.49 14.48
N ASN A 447 16.63 9.29 14.03
CA ASN A 447 16.93 8.44 12.90
C ASN A 447 16.98 6.96 13.34
N TRP A 448 15.82 6.34 13.46
CA TRP A 448 15.69 4.97 13.94
C TRP A 448 16.27 3.94 12.96
N ILE A 449 16.25 4.22 11.66
CA ILE A 449 16.81 3.29 10.66
C ILE A 449 18.30 3.00 10.87
N ALA A 450 19.00 3.91 11.56
CA ALA A 450 20.41 3.77 11.87
C ALA A 450 20.70 3.17 13.26
N LYS A 451 19.63 2.86 14.04
CA LYS A 451 19.78 2.27 15.37
C LYS A 451 19.97 0.76 15.29
N SER A 452 20.55 0.16 16.33
CA SER A 452 20.65 -1.30 16.46
C SER A 452 19.27 -1.95 16.63
N ASP A 453 19.17 -3.25 16.32
CA ASP A 453 17.93 -4.01 16.52
C ASP A 453 17.49 -3.98 17.98
N SER A 454 18.45 -4.12 18.92
CA SER A 454 18.17 -4.05 20.35
C SER A 454 17.53 -2.72 20.74
N GLU A 455 18.11 -1.56 20.31
CA GLU A 455 17.54 -0.25 20.63
C GLU A 455 16.13 -0.07 20.06
N ILE A 456 15.86 -0.63 18.87
CA ILE A 456 14.54 -0.58 18.22
C ILE A 456 13.55 -1.46 18.98
N VAL A 457 13.94 -2.68 19.33
CA VAL A 457 13.09 -3.61 20.09
C VAL A 457 12.80 -3.07 21.48
N ASP A 458 13.79 -2.53 22.18
CA ASP A 458 13.60 -1.92 23.50
C ASP A 458 12.60 -0.77 23.45
N ALA A 459 12.74 0.15 22.49
CA ALA A 459 11.80 1.26 22.29
C ALA A 459 10.39 0.76 21.91
N THR A 460 10.31 -0.31 21.12
CA THR A 460 9.04 -0.93 20.75
C THR A 460 8.36 -1.55 21.96
N MET A 461 9.11 -2.26 22.82
CA MET A 461 8.58 -2.86 24.04
C MET A 461 8.12 -1.83 25.05
N GLU A 462 8.86 -0.71 25.21
CA GLU A 462 8.44 0.41 26.07
C GLU A 462 7.08 0.99 25.61
N GLU A 463 6.89 1.16 24.30
CA GLU A 463 5.63 1.62 23.75
C GLU A 463 4.50 0.58 23.89
N LEU A 464 4.80 -0.71 23.72
CA LEU A 464 3.82 -1.79 23.93
C LEU A 464 3.40 -1.92 25.40
N GLU A 465 4.30 -1.70 26.38
CA GLU A 465 3.93 -1.64 27.80
C GLU A 465 2.89 -0.55 28.06
N ARG A 466 3.02 0.59 27.39
CA ARG A 466 2.04 1.69 27.45
C ARG A 466 0.71 1.31 26.80
N LEU A 467 0.73 0.61 25.67
CA LEU A 467 -0.48 0.18 24.94
C LEU A 467 -1.18 -1.02 25.60
N PHE A 468 -0.41 -1.92 26.21
CA PHE A 468 -0.90 -3.17 26.80
C PHE A 468 -0.44 -3.34 28.27
N PRO A 469 -0.77 -2.39 29.16
CA PRO A 469 -0.27 -2.38 30.53
C PRO A 469 -0.74 -3.58 31.35
N MET A 470 -1.84 -4.23 30.96
CA MET A 470 -2.42 -5.38 31.68
C MET A 470 -1.81 -6.73 31.29
N GLU A 471 -1.15 -6.81 30.14
CA GLU A 471 -0.54 -8.04 29.62
C GLU A 471 0.99 -8.02 29.71
N ILE A 472 1.61 -6.88 29.39
CA ILE A 472 3.08 -6.74 29.25
C ILE A 472 3.66 -5.89 30.39
N GLY A 473 2.86 -5.03 31.01
CA GLY A 473 3.31 -4.01 31.96
C GLY A 473 4.10 -4.58 33.14
N GLN A 474 5.04 -3.80 33.67
CA GLN A 474 5.90 -4.20 34.78
C GLN A 474 5.13 -4.49 36.07
N ASN A 475 3.92 -3.96 36.21
CA ASN A 475 3.05 -4.21 37.37
C ASN A 475 2.26 -5.53 37.26
N VAL A 476 2.32 -6.21 36.12
CA VAL A 476 1.69 -7.53 35.94
C VAL A 476 2.53 -8.58 36.67
N PRO A 477 1.93 -9.46 37.51
CA PRO A 477 2.65 -10.54 38.14
C PRO A 477 3.44 -11.36 37.12
N THR A 478 4.67 -11.76 37.46
CA THR A 478 5.58 -12.46 36.53
C THR A 478 4.95 -13.72 35.93
N GLU A 479 4.16 -14.44 36.72
CA GLU A 479 3.44 -15.64 36.29
C GLU A 479 2.33 -15.38 35.27
N SER A 480 1.82 -14.13 35.19
CA SER A 480 0.75 -13.72 34.29
C SER A 480 1.23 -12.83 33.15
N ARG A 481 2.43 -12.25 33.30
CA ARG A 481 2.99 -11.32 32.32
C ARG A 481 3.44 -12.05 31.06
N ALA A 482 3.09 -11.50 29.89
CA ALA A 482 3.62 -11.95 28.62
C ALA A 482 5.06 -11.49 28.44
N ASN A 483 5.96 -12.44 28.16
CA ASN A 483 7.38 -12.17 27.95
C ASN A 483 7.73 -12.29 26.46
N LEU A 484 8.55 -11.37 25.97
CA LEU A 484 9.14 -11.46 24.66
C LEU A 484 10.12 -12.63 24.60
N VAL A 485 9.92 -13.55 23.64
CA VAL A 485 10.80 -14.72 23.45
C VAL A 485 11.62 -14.65 22.18
N LYS A 486 11.14 -13.91 21.17
CA LYS A 486 11.84 -13.73 19.90
C LYS A 486 11.43 -12.40 19.26
N SER A 487 12.34 -11.77 18.55
CA SER A 487 12.09 -10.55 17.79
C SER A 487 12.80 -10.57 16.44
N SER A 488 12.22 -9.88 15.46
CA SER A 488 12.84 -9.61 14.17
C SER A 488 12.60 -8.16 13.77
N VAL A 489 13.62 -7.51 13.21
CA VAL A 489 13.56 -6.14 12.72
C VAL A 489 13.96 -6.11 11.26
N VAL A 490 12.99 -5.90 10.38
CA VAL A 490 13.23 -5.78 8.95
C VAL A 490 13.20 -4.31 8.54
N ARG A 491 14.33 -3.82 8.05
CA ARG A 491 14.47 -2.45 7.55
C ARG A 491 14.24 -2.42 6.05
N THR A 492 13.35 -1.53 5.62
CA THR A 492 13.16 -1.21 4.20
C THR A 492 13.52 0.27 4.00
N PRO A 493 14.81 0.58 3.71
CA PRO A 493 15.30 1.96 3.69
C PRO A 493 14.62 2.85 2.65
N ARG A 494 14.09 2.24 1.58
CA ARG A 494 13.39 2.91 0.49
C ARG A 494 12.16 2.12 0.09
N SER A 495 11.11 2.25 0.89
CA SER A 495 9.85 1.54 0.72
C SER A 495 8.96 2.23 -0.33
N VAL A 496 7.85 2.84 0.07
CA VAL A 496 6.99 3.59 -0.84
C VAL A 496 7.65 4.92 -1.22
N TYR A 497 7.26 5.52 -2.35
CA TYR A 497 7.73 6.88 -2.64
C TYR A 497 7.11 7.86 -1.64
N ALA A 498 7.89 8.85 -1.21
CA ALA A 498 7.45 9.86 -0.28
C ALA A 498 6.41 10.79 -0.93
N ALA A 499 5.15 10.64 -0.58
CA ALA A 499 4.06 11.46 -1.10
C ALA A 499 3.99 12.80 -0.34
N THR A 500 5.07 13.58 -0.39
CA THR A 500 5.12 14.94 0.16
C THR A 500 4.41 15.91 -0.77
N PRO A 501 4.01 17.12 -0.29
CA PRO A 501 3.30 18.09 -1.10
C PRO A 501 3.96 18.37 -2.45
N GLY A 502 3.15 18.38 -3.51
CA GLY A 502 3.57 18.66 -4.88
C GLY A 502 4.31 17.54 -5.60
N ARG A 503 4.35 16.31 -5.06
CA ARG A 503 5.08 15.19 -5.68
C ARG A 503 4.27 14.39 -6.70
N ASN A 504 2.95 14.39 -6.61
CA ASN A 504 2.10 13.59 -7.48
C ASN A 504 2.28 13.90 -8.97
N LYS A 505 2.57 15.17 -9.31
CA LYS A 505 2.82 15.61 -10.70
C LYS A 505 4.07 14.98 -11.32
N TYR A 506 5.06 14.56 -10.52
CA TYR A 506 6.31 13.97 -11.00
C TYR A 506 6.25 12.45 -11.17
N ARG A 507 5.13 11.83 -10.85
CA ARG A 507 4.94 10.39 -11.09
C ARG A 507 4.91 10.13 -12.60
N PRO A 508 5.84 9.30 -13.14
CA PRO A 508 5.93 9.08 -14.59
C PRO A 508 4.74 8.29 -15.11
N SER A 509 4.32 8.57 -16.36
CA SER A 509 3.43 7.66 -17.10
C SER A 509 4.13 6.33 -17.38
N GLN A 510 3.36 5.27 -17.66
CA GLN A 510 3.92 3.99 -18.04
C GLN A 510 4.64 4.07 -19.40
N GLN A 511 4.08 4.83 -20.33
CA GLN A 511 4.73 5.07 -21.61
C GLN A 511 5.87 6.08 -21.46
N SER A 512 7.09 5.67 -21.78
CA SER A 512 8.28 6.52 -21.81
C SER A 512 8.49 7.13 -23.21
N PRO A 513 9.38 8.13 -23.34
CA PRO A 513 9.79 8.66 -24.65
C PRO A 513 10.67 7.69 -25.46
N ILE A 514 11.18 6.63 -24.82
CA ILE A 514 11.96 5.58 -25.50
C ILE A 514 10.99 4.55 -26.09
N GLU A 515 11.14 4.28 -27.37
CA GLU A 515 10.14 3.55 -28.15
C GLU A 515 9.74 2.20 -27.53
N ASN A 516 10.72 1.42 -27.11
CA ASN A 516 10.52 0.07 -26.59
C ASN A 516 10.74 -0.06 -25.06
N PHE A 517 10.70 1.07 -24.32
CA PHE A 517 10.86 1.09 -22.87
C PHE A 517 9.61 1.58 -22.14
N ILE A 518 9.16 0.83 -21.16
CA ILE A 518 7.94 1.06 -20.39
C ILE A 518 8.28 1.08 -18.90
N MET A 519 7.61 1.96 -18.14
CA MET A 519 7.75 2.09 -16.69
C MET A 519 6.58 1.43 -15.97
N ALA A 520 6.88 0.72 -14.90
CA ALA A 520 5.90 0.20 -13.95
C ALA A 520 6.40 0.38 -12.51
N GLY A 521 5.52 0.30 -11.54
CA GLY A 521 5.85 0.47 -10.13
C GLY A 521 4.76 1.26 -9.41
N ASP A 522 4.69 1.13 -8.09
CA ASP A 522 3.73 1.85 -7.25
C ASP A 522 3.87 3.38 -7.35
N TYR A 523 5.07 3.86 -7.66
CA TYR A 523 5.37 5.28 -7.87
C TYR A 523 4.98 5.81 -9.26
N ALA A 524 4.73 4.96 -10.25
CA ALA A 524 4.25 5.39 -11.56
C ALA A 524 2.82 5.94 -11.47
N SER A 525 2.43 6.76 -12.44
CA SER A 525 1.13 7.44 -12.44
C SER A 525 -0.02 6.44 -12.55
N GLN A 526 -0.88 6.42 -11.56
CA GLN A 526 -2.11 5.64 -11.49
C GLN A 526 -3.02 6.25 -10.41
N LYS A 527 -4.28 5.83 -10.32
CA LYS A 527 -5.31 6.46 -9.47
C LYS A 527 -5.31 6.05 -8.00
N TYR A 528 -4.40 5.17 -7.58
CA TYR A 528 -4.23 4.75 -6.18
C TYR A 528 -2.93 5.31 -5.60
N LEU A 529 -2.75 5.09 -4.30
CA LEU A 529 -1.54 5.48 -3.57
C LEU A 529 -0.35 4.58 -3.95
N GLY A 530 0.82 4.87 -3.43
CA GLY A 530 1.97 3.98 -3.40
C GLY A 530 1.68 2.75 -2.53
N SER A 531 0.96 1.75 -3.07
CA SER A 531 0.41 0.60 -2.36
C SER A 531 0.47 -0.67 -3.21
N MET A 532 0.10 -1.81 -2.63
CA MET A 532 -0.06 -3.06 -3.36
C MET A 532 -1.04 -2.91 -4.53
N GLU A 533 -2.18 -2.25 -4.30
CA GLU A 533 -3.20 -1.98 -5.31
C GLU A 533 -2.64 -1.11 -6.45
N GLY A 534 -1.94 -0.04 -6.09
CA GLY A 534 -1.28 0.85 -7.06
C GLY A 534 -0.19 0.12 -7.87
N ALA A 535 0.53 -0.81 -7.25
CA ALA A 535 1.54 -1.62 -7.94
C ALA A 535 0.91 -2.57 -8.97
N VAL A 536 -0.17 -3.27 -8.60
CA VAL A 536 -0.89 -4.16 -9.54
C VAL A 536 -1.49 -3.36 -10.70
N LEU A 537 -2.17 -2.24 -10.42
CA LEU A 537 -2.72 -1.40 -11.49
C LEU A 537 -1.61 -0.85 -12.40
N SER A 538 -0.48 -0.40 -11.85
CA SER A 538 0.63 0.09 -12.67
C SER A 538 1.20 -1.00 -13.59
N GLY A 539 1.28 -2.25 -13.12
CA GLY A 539 1.66 -3.40 -13.95
C GLY A 539 0.67 -3.66 -15.09
N LYS A 540 -0.65 -3.58 -14.80
CA LYS A 540 -1.71 -3.70 -15.83
C LYS A 540 -1.59 -2.60 -16.89
N LEU A 541 -1.42 -1.35 -16.47
CA LEU A 541 -1.27 -0.22 -17.39
C LEU A 541 0.00 -0.33 -18.24
N ALA A 542 1.10 -0.86 -17.70
CA ALA A 542 2.32 -1.12 -18.46
C ALA A 542 2.09 -2.19 -19.54
N ALA A 543 1.38 -3.27 -19.20
CA ALA A 543 0.98 -4.29 -20.16
C ALA A 543 0.05 -3.71 -21.25
N GLU A 544 -0.90 -2.85 -20.87
CA GLU A 544 -1.81 -2.17 -21.81
C GLU A 544 -1.04 -1.33 -22.84
N VAL A 545 -0.01 -0.58 -22.41
CA VAL A 545 0.84 0.20 -23.33
C VAL A 545 1.48 -0.70 -24.39
N ILE A 546 2.00 -1.87 -23.99
CA ILE A 546 2.64 -2.80 -24.93
C ILE A 546 1.63 -3.40 -25.91
N CYS A 547 0.46 -3.83 -25.42
CA CYS A 547 -0.63 -4.34 -26.26
C CYS A 547 -1.10 -3.29 -27.27
N ASP A 548 -1.31 -2.04 -26.83
CA ASP A 548 -1.74 -0.96 -27.71
C ASP A 548 -0.69 -0.62 -28.77
N LYS A 549 0.60 -0.57 -28.41
CA LYS A 549 1.69 -0.38 -29.38
C LYS A 549 1.74 -1.52 -30.41
N THR A 550 1.62 -2.77 -29.94
CA THR A 550 1.64 -3.96 -30.81
C THR A 550 0.48 -3.97 -31.81
N MET A 551 -0.68 -3.48 -31.38
CA MET A 551 -1.90 -3.38 -32.21
C MET A 551 -1.99 -2.09 -33.02
N GLY A 552 -0.99 -1.21 -32.95
CA GLY A 552 -1.01 0.10 -33.61
C GLY A 552 -2.09 1.06 -33.09
N ARG A 553 -2.51 0.90 -31.86
CA ARG A 553 -3.52 1.75 -31.20
C ARG A 553 -2.86 2.89 -30.43
N THR A 554 -3.53 4.04 -30.33
CA THR A 554 -3.10 5.14 -29.46
C THR A 554 -3.57 4.86 -28.04
N ASN A 555 -2.64 4.68 -27.11
CA ASN A 555 -2.95 4.52 -25.70
C ASN A 555 -3.26 5.89 -25.07
N LYS A 556 -4.53 6.13 -24.73
CA LYS A 556 -4.96 7.37 -24.06
C LYS A 556 -4.71 7.31 -22.53
N ASN A 557 -4.66 6.14 -21.93
CA ASN A 557 -4.52 5.96 -20.48
C ASN A 557 -3.05 5.97 -20.05
N GLY A 558 -2.13 5.57 -20.92
CA GLY A 558 -0.70 5.51 -20.65
C GLY A 558 0.05 6.83 -20.85
N LEU A 559 -0.61 7.83 -21.45
CA LEU A 559 -0.06 9.16 -21.68
C LEU A 559 -0.59 10.13 -20.61
N LYS A 560 0.13 10.23 -19.50
CA LYS A 560 0.09 11.49 -18.75
C LYS A 560 1.04 12.43 -19.49
N GLU A 561 0.53 13.59 -19.93
CA GLU A 561 1.41 14.66 -20.41
C GLU A 561 2.50 14.87 -19.35
N VAL A 562 3.76 14.73 -19.75
CA VAL A 562 4.88 15.18 -18.91
C VAL A 562 4.55 16.63 -18.62
N HIS A 563 4.29 16.96 -17.37
CA HIS A 563 3.84 18.29 -17.02
C HIS A 563 4.84 19.29 -17.57
N SER A 564 4.46 19.98 -18.63
CA SER A 564 5.23 21.07 -19.24
C SER A 564 5.51 22.23 -18.28
N SER A 565 4.88 22.20 -17.08
CA SER A 565 5.16 23.13 -15.98
C SER A 565 6.49 22.87 -15.22
N VAL A 566 7.11 21.70 -15.38
CA VAL A 566 8.53 21.57 -15.09
C VAL A 566 9.25 22.25 -16.24
N GLN A 567 9.38 23.56 -16.15
CA GLN A 567 9.98 24.37 -17.20
C GLN A 567 11.31 23.76 -17.58
N ALA A 568 11.56 23.58 -18.86
CA ALA A 568 12.81 23.04 -19.39
C ALA A 568 14.05 23.73 -18.80
N ALA A 569 13.93 24.99 -18.37
CA ALA A 569 14.96 25.77 -17.70
C ALA A 569 15.32 25.26 -16.28
N GLU A 570 14.33 24.90 -15.44
CA GLU A 570 14.59 24.35 -14.09
C GLU A 570 15.23 22.98 -14.14
N LEU A 571 14.90 22.19 -15.16
CA LEU A 571 15.48 20.87 -15.36
C LEU A 571 16.91 20.92 -15.90
N ASN A 572 17.27 21.92 -16.70
CA ASN A 572 18.60 22.06 -17.29
C ASN A 572 19.69 22.48 -16.29
N GLU A 573 19.33 23.03 -15.13
CA GLU A 573 20.28 23.44 -14.08
C GLU A 573 20.59 22.32 -13.07
N ARG A 574 19.87 21.19 -13.09
CA ARG A 574 20.05 20.09 -12.14
C ARG A 574 21.12 19.11 -12.63
N VAL A 575 21.89 18.57 -11.68
CA VAL A 575 22.85 17.49 -11.96
C VAL A 575 22.09 16.27 -12.48
N PRO A 576 22.46 15.67 -13.61
CA PRO A 576 21.79 14.49 -14.16
C PRO A 576 21.74 13.32 -13.18
N VAL A 577 20.62 12.59 -13.20
CA VAL A 577 20.44 11.36 -12.42
C VAL A 577 21.53 10.35 -12.82
N GLY A 578 22.14 9.67 -11.85
CA GLY A 578 23.07 8.56 -12.09
C GLY A 578 24.53 8.93 -12.30
N ILE A 579 24.91 10.20 -12.29
CA ILE A 579 26.33 10.60 -12.45
C ILE A 579 27.11 10.54 -11.13
N ALA A 580 26.47 10.72 -9.98
CA ALA A 580 27.14 10.65 -8.68
C ALA A 580 27.31 9.19 -8.24
N GLY A 581 28.47 8.63 -8.51
CA GLY A 581 28.97 7.40 -7.89
C GLY A 581 28.25 6.13 -8.31
N ARG A 582 28.58 5.60 -9.48
CA ARG A 582 28.34 4.19 -9.81
C ARG A 582 29.25 3.30 -8.95
N SER A 583 28.91 3.10 -7.70
CA SER A 583 29.42 1.91 -7.00
C SER A 583 28.70 0.70 -7.58
N PRO A 584 29.40 -0.42 -7.88
CA PRO A 584 28.75 -1.62 -8.34
C PRO A 584 27.69 -2.02 -7.31
N ILE A 585 26.47 -2.35 -7.79
CA ILE A 585 25.41 -2.86 -6.94
C ILE A 585 25.93 -4.17 -6.37
N SER A 586 26.35 -4.22 -5.11
CA SER A 586 26.72 -5.46 -4.46
C SER A 586 25.42 -6.14 -4.03
N PHE A 587 25.01 -7.16 -4.77
CA PHE A 587 23.99 -8.09 -4.32
C PHE A 587 24.69 -9.06 -3.37
N GLY A 588 24.53 -8.86 -2.06
CA GLY A 588 25.00 -9.82 -1.07
C GLY A 588 24.32 -11.17 -1.33
N GLY A 589 25.15 -12.19 -1.57
CA GLY A 589 24.70 -13.58 -1.63
C GLY A 589 24.04 -13.94 -0.29
N GLY A 590 22.95 -14.68 -0.35
CA GLY A 590 22.05 -15.00 0.73
C GLY A 590 22.70 -15.26 2.08
N GLN A 591 22.51 -14.35 2.98
CA GLN A 591 22.47 -14.50 4.43
C GLN A 591 21.99 -13.17 5.00
N GLN A 592 20.84 -13.24 5.69
CA GLN A 592 20.22 -12.17 6.48
C GLN A 592 19.77 -10.94 5.68
N GLY A 593 18.45 -10.81 5.57
CA GLY A 593 17.76 -9.79 4.82
C GLY A 593 17.89 -8.36 5.31
N SER A 594 19.10 -7.85 5.38
CA SER A 594 19.29 -6.41 5.40
C SER A 594 19.27 -5.92 3.96
N PHE A 595 18.38 -5.01 3.63
CA PHE A 595 18.50 -4.18 2.44
C PHE A 595 19.71 -3.24 2.63
N ASP A 596 20.89 -3.80 2.86
CA ASP A 596 22.12 -3.02 2.91
C ASP A 596 22.46 -2.56 1.49
N ASN A 597 22.02 -1.34 1.23
CA ASN A 597 22.59 -0.52 0.16
C ASN A 597 23.05 0.81 0.75
N PRO A 598 24.28 1.21 0.41
CA PRO A 598 24.83 2.50 0.82
C PRO A 598 24.03 3.68 0.29
#